data_7ae2ec72c5b0798ecb31df9c4d8a25f5
#
_entry.id   7ae2ec72c5b0798ecb31df9c4d8a25f5
#
_cell.length_a   1.000
_cell.length_b   1.000
_cell.length_c   1.000
_cell.angle_alpha   90.00
_cell.angle_beta   90.00
_cell.angle_gamma   90.00
#
_symmetry.space_group_name_H-M   'P 1'
#
loop_
_entity.id
_entity.type
_entity.pdbx_description
1 polymer ?
#
loop_
_entity_poly.entity_id
_entity_poly.type
_entity_poly.pdbx_seq_one_letter_code
_entity_poly.pdbx_strand_id
1 'polypeptide(L)'
;MGRLPIAGKAPILTRLMKTLTIAARFCGPAASSNGGYFAGLVATLASRTLAVRLLKPPPLDTELAVRDLEDGTLQVVHAEEAIGEARPAVLTLDAKPPPDYLEAVEASRRYAGFRYHRFPSCFVCGTRRVRGDGLRIFAGPMPERGVVAAPWVPDASLDRGDDKVRPEFMSAALDCPGYYAVAPDDRMMLLAEFTAHVDRLVHIGESCTLVGWQIGSSGRKHEAGTAIFDGRGELCGKARALWIEPRSSGESRA
;
A
#
# COMPACT_ATOMS: atom_id res chain seq x y z
N MET A 1 26.69 46.55 -22.07
CA MET A 1 26.61 45.30 -21.27
C MET A 1 25.17 44.79 -21.32
N GLY A 2 24.91 43.89 -22.27
CA GLY A 2 23.59 43.28 -22.48
C GLY A 2 23.37 42.14 -21.49
N ARG A 3 22.25 42.16 -20.76
CA ARG A 3 21.79 41.03 -19.94
C ARG A 3 21.28 39.94 -20.89
N LEU A 4 21.88 38.77 -20.83
CA LEU A 4 21.36 37.55 -21.45
C LEU A 4 20.00 37.18 -20.80
N PRO A 5 19.00 36.79 -21.58
CA PRO A 5 17.72 36.30 -21.02
C PRO A 5 17.94 34.99 -20.31
N ILE A 6 17.39 34.89 -19.10
CA ILE A 6 17.31 33.61 -18.35
C ILE A 6 16.41 32.66 -19.14
N ALA A 7 16.98 31.55 -19.60
CA ALA A 7 16.23 30.50 -20.29
C ALA A 7 15.12 29.99 -19.36
N GLY A 8 13.88 30.36 -19.65
CA GLY A 8 12.71 29.78 -19.03
C GLY A 8 12.70 28.29 -19.32
N LYS A 9 12.53 27.45 -18.27
CA LYS A 9 12.27 26.02 -18.47
C LYS A 9 11.09 25.87 -19.43
N ALA A 10 11.33 25.22 -20.55
CA ALA A 10 10.26 24.85 -21.49
C ALA A 10 9.14 24.11 -20.71
N PRO A 11 7.87 24.34 -21.04
CA PRO A 11 6.78 23.61 -20.41
C PRO A 11 6.98 22.13 -20.68
N ILE A 12 7.09 21.32 -19.63
CA ILE A 12 7.13 19.87 -19.72
C ILE A 12 5.84 19.46 -20.43
N LEU A 13 5.93 18.87 -21.62
CA LEU A 13 4.79 18.35 -22.36
C LEU A 13 4.18 17.20 -21.54
N THR A 14 3.17 17.52 -20.79
CA THR A 14 2.40 16.56 -19.96
C THR A 14 1.22 16.07 -20.79
N ARG A 15 1.17 14.78 -21.09
CA ARG A 15 0.02 14.16 -21.73
C ARG A 15 -0.95 13.69 -20.65
N LEU A 16 -2.17 14.22 -20.65
CA LEU A 16 -3.26 13.64 -19.82
C LEU A 16 -3.54 12.23 -20.32
N MET A 17 -3.29 11.21 -19.48
CA MET A 17 -3.45 9.81 -19.90
C MET A 17 -4.81 9.23 -19.53
N LYS A 18 -5.26 9.43 -18.31
CA LYS A 18 -6.47 8.79 -17.75
C LYS A 18 -6.94 9.56 -16.53
N THR A 19 -8.19 9.32 -16.14
CA THR A 19 -8.69 9.66 -14.81
C THR A 19 -8.90 8.41 -13.97
N LEU A 20 -8.88 8.53 -12.67
CA LEU A 20 -9.24 7.50 -11.72
C LEU A 20 -10.08 8.08 -10.59
N THR A 21 -10.97 7.27 -10.04
CA THR A 21 -11.77 7.62 -8.85
C THR A 21 -11.63 6.50 -7.83
N ILE A 22 -11.43 6.87 -6.57
CA ILE A 22 -11.30 5.91 -5.47
C ILE A 22 -12.58 5.98 -4.64
N ALA A 23 -13.40 4.93 -4.71
CA ALA A 23 -14.62 4.88 -3.91
C ALA A 23 -14.34 4.91 -2.41
N ALA A 24 -15.22 5.53 -1.62
CA ALA A 24 -15.10 5.63 -0.16
C ALA A 24 -14.90 4.29 0.54
N ARG A 25 -15.37 3.19 -0.05
CA ARG A 25 -15.12 1.82 0.42
C ARG A 25 -13.62 1.53 0.64
N PHE A 26 -12.76 2.05 -0.22
CA PHE A 26 -11.33 1.73 -0.25
C PHE A 26 -10.48 2.68 0.61
N CYS A 27 -11.06 3.20 1.69
CA CYS A 27 -10.37 4.09 2.61
C CYS A 27 -9.30 3.35 3.46
N GLY A 28 -8.28 4.09 3.87
CA GLY A 28 -7.39 3.78 5.00
C GLY A 28 -7.83 4.61 6.21
N PRO A 29 -7.30 5.84 6.40
CA PRO A 29 -7.97 6.87 7.19
C PRO A 29 -9.34 7.18 6.60
N ALA A 30 -10.31 7.58 7.44
CA ALA A 30 -11.71 7.71 7.00
C ALA A 30 -11.92 8.66 5.81
N ALA A 31 -11.06 9.67 5.66
CA ALA A 31 -11.15 10.70 4.62
C ALA A 31 -10.17 10.53 3.44
N SER A 32 -9.44 9.41 3.39
CA SER A 32 -8.47 9.17 2.31
C SER A 32 -8.32 7.70 1.97
N SER A 33 -7.84 7.42 0.77
CA SER A 33 -7.58 6.06 0.31
C SER A 33 -6.63 5.30 1.22
N ASN A 34 -6.79 3.97 1.27
CA ASN A 34 -5.71 3.07 1.67
C ASN A 34 -4.54 3.23 0.70
N GLY A 35 -3.31 3.34 1.22
CA GLY A 35 -2.14 3.69 0.41
C GLY A 35 -1.74 2.58 -0.56
N GLY A 36 -1.79 1.32 -0.13
CA GLY A 36 -1.50 0.18 -1.01
C GLY A 36 -2.55 0.00 -2.10
N TYR A 37 -3.83 0.28 -1.81
CA TYR A 37 -4.88 0.31 -2.84
C TYR A 37 -4.62 1.41 -3.88
N PHE A 38 -4.32 2.64 -3.43
CA PHE A 38 -3.97 3.75 -4.30
C PHE A 38 -2.78 3.40 -5.20
N ALA A 39 -1.70 2.87 -4.60
CA ALA A 39 -0.51 2.47 -5.34
C ALA A 39 -0.81 1.37 -6.38
N GLY A 40 -1.61 0.37 -6.00
CA GLY A 40 -2.05 -0.69 -6.89
C GLY A 40 -2.88 -0.17 -8.05
N LEU A 41 -3.83 0.73 -7.78
CA LEU A 41 -4.67 1.33 -8.81
C LEU A 41 -3.84 2.14 -9.83
N VAL A 42 -2.85 2.92 -9.36
CA VAL A 42 -1.92 3.64 -10.24
C VAL A 42 -1.05 2.66 -11.05
N ALA A 43 -0.58 1.57 -10.44
CA ALA A 43 0.24 0.58 -11.12
C ALA A 43 -0.52 -0.15 -12.25
N THR A 44 -1.86 -0.32 -12.15
CA THR A 44 -2.66 -0.91 -13.25
C THR A 44 -2.66 -0.06 -14.52
N LEU A 45 -2.32 1.24 -14.43
CA LEU A 45 -2.24 2.13 -15.58
C LEU A 45 -0.97 1.92 -16.42
N ALA A 46 0.04 1.25 -15.83
CA ALA A 46 1.35 1.12 -16.44
C ALA A 46 1.81 -0.32 -16.44
N SER A 47 1.54 -1.26 -17.05
CA SER A 47 1.93 -2.69 -17.10
C SER A 47 3.37 -3.01 -16.63
N ARG A 48 3.79 -2.38 -15.52
CA ARG A 48 5.15 -2.50 -14.93
C ARG A 48 5.14 -2.17 -13.44
N THR A 49 6.16 -2.64 -12.72
CA THR A 49 6.37 -2.29 -11.31
C THR A 49 6.68 -0.79 -11.17
N LEU A 50 5.98 -0.13 -10.26
CA LEU A 50 6.16 1.29 -9.93
C LEU A 50 6.48 1.45 -8.44
N ALA A 51 7.40 2.36 -8.12
CA ALA A 51 7.53 2.95 -6.80
C ALA A 51 6.58 4.15 -6.70
N VAL A 52 5.54 4.03 -5.90
CA VAL A 52 4.49 5.03 -5.74
C VAL A 52 4.72 5.82 -4.47
N ARG A 53 5.01 7.10 -4.61
CA ARG A 53 5.18 8.05 -3.52
C ARG A 53 3.88 8.80 -3.27
N LEU A 54 3.42 8.80 -2.02
CA LEU A 54 2.26 9.54 -1.58
C LEU A 54 2.74 10.92 -1.09
N LEU A 55 2.34 11.97 -1.80
CA LEU A 55 2.67 13.36 -1.46
C LEU A 55 1.63 13.97 -0.53
N LYS A 56 0.36 13.55 -0.70
CA LYS A 56 -0.80 13.94 0.08
C LYS A 56 -1.75 12.77 0.23
N PRO A 57 -2.65 12.78 1.23
CA PRO A 57 -3.70 11.78 1.35
C PRO A 57 -4.59 11.77 0.09
N PRO A 58 -4.67 10.66 -0.67
CA PRO A 58 -5.50 10.61 -1.87
C PRO A 58 -6.99 10.72 -1.50
N PRO A 59 -7.75 11.69 -2.05
CA PRO A 59 -9.15 11.89 -1.72
C PRO A 59 -10.03 10.74 -2.23
N LEU A 60 -11.18 10.56 -1.60
CA LEU A 60 -12.20 9.58 -1.95
C LEU A 60 -13.31 10.23 -2.77
N ASP A 61 -14.01 9.41 -3.57
CA ASP A 61 -15.17 9.82 -4.40
C ASP A 61 -14.92 11.07 -5.26
N THR A 62 -13.67 11.27 -5.64
CA THR A 62 -13.21 12.44 -6.37
C THR A 62 -12.41 11.98 -7.59
N GLU A 63 -12.64 12.61 -8.73
CA GLU A 63 -11.87 12.34 -9.93
C GLU A 63 -10.46 12.91 -9.82
N LEU A 64 -9.48 12.06 -10.09
CA LEU A 64 -8.07 12.35 -10.08
C LEU A 64 -7.51 12.22 -11.49
N ALA A 65 -6.80 13.24 -11.95
CA ALA A 65 -6.12 13.19 -13.24
C ALA A 65 -4.77 12.47 -13.11
N VAL A 66 -4.42 11.67 -14.11
CA VAL A 66 -3.09 11.04 -14.19
C VAL A 66 -2.37 11.61 -15.39
N ARG A 67 -1.19 12.18 -15.15
CA ARG A 67 -0.31 12.78 -16.14
C ARG A 67 0.92 11.90 -16.34
N ASP A 68 1.28 11.64 -17.59
CA ASP A 68 2.54 10.99 -17.94
C ASP A 68 3.60 12.07 -18.18
N LEU A 69 4.70 11.97 -17.46
CA LEU A 69 5.84 12.86 -17.61
C LEU A 69 6.84 12.25 -18.57
N GLU A 70 7.68 13.07 -19.20
CA GLU A 70 8.67 12.65 -20.21
C GLU A 70 9.65 11.58 -19.71
N ASP A 71 9.92 11.51 -18.41
CA ASP A 71 10.79 10.53 -17.77
C ASP A 71 10.07 9.18 -17.46
N GLY A 72 8.80 9.05 -17.88
CA GLY A 72 7.97 7.89 -17.62
C GLY A 72 7.38 7.85 -16.20
N THR A 73 7.51 8.93 -15.44
CA THR A 73 6.82 9.09 -14.14
C THR A 73 5.34 9.37 -14.39
N LEU A 74 4.46 8.66 -13.67
CA LEU A 74 3.04 9.01 -13.60
C LEU A 74 2.83 9.95 -12.41
N GLN A 75 2.22 11.11 -12.65
CA GLN A 75 1.83 12.04 -11.62
C GLN A 75 0.31 12.03 -11.45
N VAL A 76 -0.15 11.76 -10.24
CA VAL A 76 -1.59 11.81 -9.90
C VAL A 76 -1.90 13.17 -9.31
N VAL A 77 -2.90 13.86 -9.87
CA VAL A 77 -3.21 15.27 -9.60
C VAL A 77 -4.67 15.43 -9.20
N HIS A 78 -4.93 16.24 -8.19
CA HIS A 78 -6.23 16.72 -7.79
C HIS A 78 -6.22 18.25 -7.70
N ALA A 79 -7.14 18.92 -8.38
CA ALA A 79 -7.23 20.39 -8.38
C ALA A 79 -5.87 21.08 -8.65
N GLU A 80 -5.15 20.63 -9.70
CA GLU A 80 -3.81 21.07 -10.11
C GLU A 80 -2.68 20.76 -9.10
N GLU A 81 -2.98 20.08 -8.01
CA GLU A 81 -2.01 19.75 -6.98
C GLU A 81 -1.59 18.26 -7.08
N ALA A 82 -0.28 17.98 -7.11
CA ALA A 82 0.24 16.62 -7.12
C ALA A 82 -0.03 15.96 -5.76
N ILE A 83 -0.74 14.82 -5.79
CA ILE A 83 -1.04 14.00 -4.61
C ILE A 83 -0.24 12.71 -4.57
N GLY A 84 0.30 12.28 -5.71
CA GLY A 84 1.16 11.11 -5.80
C GLY A 84 2.02 11.13 -7.05
N GLU A 85 3.16 10.46 -6.96
CA GLU A 85 4.09 10.22 -8.07
C GLU A 85 4.44 8.74 -8.12
N ALA A 86 4.48 8.17 -9.31
CA ALA A 86 4.80 6.77 -9.52
C ALA A 86 5.91 6.64 -10.57
N ARG A 87 7.07 6.12 -10.17
CA ARG A 87 8.25 5.98 -11.01
C ARG A 87 8.50 4.51 -11.35
N PRO A 88 8.99 4.20 -12.56
CA PRO A 88 9.46 2.85 -12.87
C PRO A 88 10.45 2.36 -11.83
N ALA A 89 10.28 1.14 -11.36
CA ALA A 89 11.14 0.56 -10.32
C ALA A 89 11.37 -0.94 -10.54
N VAL A 90 12.47 -1.42 -9.99
CA VAL A 90 12.73 -2.85 -9.83
C VAL A 90 12.71 -3.14 -8.33
N LEU A 91 11.86 -4.07 -7.92
CA LEU A 91 11.77 -4.47 -6.51
C LEU A 91 12.72 -5.64 -6.21
N THR A 92 13.88 -5.30 -5.64
CA THR A 92 14.80 -6.30 -5.08
C THR A 92 14.48 -6.46 -3.61
N LEU A 93 13.81 -7.56 -3.26
CA LEU A 93 13.38 -7.88 -1.89
C LEU A 93 13.28 -9.39 -1.75
N ASP A 94 13.98 -9.97 -0.78
CA ASP A 94 13.81 -11.37 -0.42
C ASP A 94 12.63 -11.50 0.54
N ALA A 95 11.63 -12.27 0.14
CA ALA A 95 10.47 -12.53 0.97
C ALA A 95 10.84 -13.45 2.13
N LYS A 96 10.41 -13.12 3.35
CA LYS A 96 10.50 -14.08 4.46
C LYS A 96 9.53 -15.23 4.23
N PRO A 97 9.91 -16.46 4.61
CA PRO A 97 9.04 -17.62 4.41
C PRO A 97 7.74 -17.49 5.23
N PRO A 98 6.61 -17.95 4.67
CA PRO A 98 5.33 -17.91 5.39
C PRO A 98 5.32 -18.90 6.57
N PRO A 99 4.57 -18.64 7.63
CA PRO A 99 4.10 -19.67 8.54
C PRO A 99 3.04 -20.53 7.85
N ASP A 100 2.70 -21.66 8.46
CA ASP A 100 1.51 -22.40 8.05
C ASP A 100 0.25 -21.55 8.22
N TYR A 101 -0.79 -21.86 7.43
CA TYR A 101 -2.04 -21.08 7.48
C TYR A 101 -2.65 -21.05 8.90
N LEU A 102 -2.63 -22.16 9.63
CA LEU A 102 -3.16 -22.21 11.00
C LEU A 102 -2.31 -21.42 11.99
N GLU A 103 -0.99 -21.39 11.81
CA GLU A 103 -0.09 -20.51 12.58
C GLU A 103 -0.42 -19.03 12.31
N ALA A 104 -0.71 -18.67 11.06
CA ALA A 104 -1.13 -17.31 10.71
C ALA A 104 -2.50 -16.95 11.32
N VAL A 105 -3.46 -17.91 11.36
CA VAL A 105 -4.73 -17.74 12.07
C VAL A 105 -4.50 -17.49 13.55
N GLU A 106 -3.61 -18.25 14.20
CA GLU A 106 -3.30 -18.07 15.61
C GLU A 106 -2.57 -16.74 15.87
N ALA A 107 -1.64 -16.35 14.98
CA ALA A 107 -1.00 -15.03 15.06
C ALA A 107 -2.04 -13.90 14.98
N SER A 108 -3.01 -14.00 14.06
CA SER A 108 -4.02 -12.97 13.84
C SER A 108 -4.89 -12.69 15.08
N ARG A 109 -5.05 -13.65 16.00
CA ARG A 109 -5.75 -13.43 17.29
C ARG A 109 -5.06 -12.42 18.18
N ARG A 110 -3.76 -12.22 17.99
CA ARG A 110 -2.93 -11.24 18.71
C ARG A 110 -2.80 -9.90 18.00
N TYR A 111 -3.59 -9.69 16.95
CA TYR A 111 -3.60 -8.43 16.20
C TYR A 111 -3.88 -7.25 17.13
N ALA A 112 -2.98 -6.27 17.14
CA ALA A 112 -3.06 -5.11 18.04
C ALA A 112 -4.34 -4.29 17.84
N GLY A 113 -4.84 -4.22 16.60
CA GLY A 113 -6.05 -3.48 16.24
C GLY A 113 -7.34 -4.00 16.87
N PHE A 114 -7.35 -5.19 17.49
CA PHE A 114 -8.51 -5.65 18.28
C PHE A 114 -8.62 -4.94 19.64
N ARG A 115 -7.53 -4.41 20.18
CA ARG A 115 -7.55 -3.62 21.42
C ARG A 115 -7.79 -2.15 21.12
N TYR A 116 -7.08 -1.62 20.16
CA TYR A 116 -7.17 -0.25 19.69
C TYR A 116 -6.81 -0.21 18.21
N HIS A 117 -7.59 0.46 17.40
CA HIS A 117 -7.33 0.63 15.97
C HIS A 117 -7.50 2.08 15.57
N ARG A 118 -6.42 2.71 15.15
CA ARG A 118 -6.42 4.12 14.74
C ARG A 118 -7.35 4.42 13.57
N PHE A 119 -7.48 3.48 12.65
CA PHE A 119 -8.34 3.58 11.46
C PHE A 119 -9.30 2.37 11.35
N PRO A 120 -10.30 2.25 12.25
CA PRO A 120 -11.13 1.04 12.36
C PRO A 120 -12.00 0.76 11.12
N SER A 121 -12.15 1.74 10.23
CA SER A 121 -12.81 1.63 8.92
C SER A 121 -11.85 1.32 7.77
N CYS A 122 -10.55 1.11 8.02
CA CYS A 122 -9.58 0.79 6.96
C CYS A 122 -10.05 -0.41 6.13
N PHE A 123 -10.01 -0.28 4.80
CA PHE A 123 -10.40 -1.34 3.87
C PHE A 123 -9.63 -2.64 4.07
N VAL A 124 -8.34 -2.55 4.41
CA VAL A 124 -7.45 -3.71 4.56
C VAL A 124 -7.56 -4.35 5.95
N CYS A 125 -7.35 -3.56 7.01
CA CYS A 125 -7.19 -4.08 8.37
C CYS A 125 -8.25 -3.60 9.36
N GLY A 126 -9.27 -2.89 8.89
CA GLY A 126 -10.29 -2.28 9.74
C GLY A 126 -11.17 -3.28 10.48
N THR A 127 -11.21 -3.17 11.80
CA THR A 127 -11.98 -4.08 12.68
C THR A 127 -13.50 -3.86 12.58
N ARG A 128 -13.95 -2.71 12.06
CA ARG A 128 -15.36 -2.41 11.80
C ARG A 128 -15.86 -2.93 10.46
N ARG A 129 -14.97 -3.44 9.59
CA ARG A 129 -15.38 -4.01 8.30
C ARG A 129 -16.02 -5.38 8.50
N VAL A 130 -17.14 -5.60 7.84
CA VAL A 130 -17.79 -6.91 7.77
C VAL A 130 -17.19 -7.75 6.64
N ARG A 131 -17.49 -9.05 6.62
CA ARG A 131 -17.12 -9.92 5.48
C ARG A 131 -17.75 -9.39 4.20
N GLY A 132 -16.99 -9.44 3.09
CA GLY A 132 -17.41 -8.95 1.78
C GLY A 132 -17.26 -7.42 1.60
N ASP A 133 -16.99 -6.65 2.67
CA ASP A 133 -16.78 -5.19 2.57
C ASP A 133 -15.30 -4.80 2.62
N GLY A 134 -14.48 -5.47 3.41
CA GLY A 134 -13.04 -5.22 3.52
C GLY A 134 -12.23 -6.49 3.47
N LEU A 135 -10.90 -6.36 3.32
CA LEU A 135 -10.00 -7.52 3.21
C LEU A 135 -9.87 -8.25 4.55
N ARG A 136 -10.03 -7.57 5.68
CA ARG A 136 -9.96 -8.11 7.04
C ARG A 136 -8.64 -8.85 7.34
N ILE A 137 -7.53 -8.29 6.87
CA ILE A 137 -6.18 -8.79 7.10
C ILE A 137 -5.70 -8.28 8.45
N PHE A 138 -5.74 -9.15 9.45
CA PHE A 138 -5.40 -8.86 10.84
C PHE A 138 -4.04 -9.45 11.18
N ALA A 139 -2.97 -8.71 10.80
CA ALA A 139 -1.60 -9.19 10.95
C ALA A 139 -1.14 -9.13 12.42
N GLY A 140 -1.04 -10.27 13.05
CA GLY A 140 -0.60 -10.43 14.43
C GLY A 140 0.87 -10.85 14.56
N PRO A 141 1.53 -10.57 15.71
CA PRO A 141 2.95 -10.81 15.90
C PRO A 141 3.31 -12.29 16.00
N MET A 142 4.45 -12.64 15.40
CA MET A 142 5.18 -13.91 15.54
C MET A 142 6.65 -13.58 15.90
N PRO A 143 6.93 -13.26 17.17
CA PRO A 143 8.25 -12.76 17.59
C PRO A 143 9.39 -13.74 17.29
N GLU A 144 9.12 -15.04 17.41
CA GLU A 144 10.08 -16.13 17.15
C GLU A 144 10.54 -16.19 15.68
N ARG A 145 9.72 -15.66 14.75
CA ARG A 145 10.04 -15.56 13.32
C ARG A 145 10.46 -14.14 12.92
N GLY A 146 10.31 -13.16 13.81
CA GLY A 146 10.57 -11.75 13.52
C GLY A 146 9.67 -11.19 12.41
N VAL A 147 8.39 -11.62 12.40
CA VAL A 147 7.37 -11.20 11.43
C VAL A 147 6.03 -10.93 12.13
N VAL A 148 5.13 -10.29 11.42
CA VAL A 148 3.70 -10.37 11.67
C VAL A 148 3.06 -11.24 10.58
N ALA A 149 1.98 -11.96 10.89
CA ALA A 149 1.30 -12.80 9.92
C ALA A 149 -0.22 -12.69 10.03
N ALA A 150 -0.89 -12.91 8.90
CA ALA A 150 -2.34 -12.97 8.81
C ALA A 150 -2.79 -14.03 7.80
N PRO A 151 -3.90 -14.76 8.07
CA PRO A 151 -4.62 -15.50 7.07
C PRO A 151 -5.43 -14.52 6.20
N TRP A 152 -5.65 -14.88 4.95
CA TRP A 152 -6.54 -14.16 4.06
C TRP A 152 -7.26 -15.10 3.12
N VAL A 153 -8.57 -15.00 3.07
CA VAL A 153 -9.41 -15.68 2.08
C VAL A 153 -10.12 -14.60 1.28
N PRO A 154 -9.70 -14.36 0.04
CA PRO A 154 -10.31 -13.33 -0.81
C PRO A 154 -11.80 -13.59 -1.04
N ASP A 155 -12.61 -12.55 -0.85
CA ASP A 155 -14.05 -12.58 -1.07
C ASP A 155 -14.40 -12.37 -2.54
N ALA A 156 -15.56 -12.89 -2.99
CA ALA A 156 -16.05 -12.75 -4.35
C ALA A 156 -16.18 -11.29 -4.84
N SER A 157 -16.34 -10.32 -3.93
CA SER A 157 -16.38 -8.89 -4.28
C SER A 157 -15.05 -8.34 -4.82
N LEU A 158 -13.98 -9.12 -4.75
CA LEU A 158 -12.63 -8.77 -5.22
C LEU A 158 -12.32 -9.37 -6.60
N ASP A 159 -13.27 -10.13 -7.16
CA ASP A 159 -13.07 -10.84 -8.42
C ASP A 159 -12.84 -9.88 -9.60
N ARG A 160 -11.90 -10.26 -10.44
CA ARG A 160 -11.60 -9.62 -11.71
C ARG A 160 -12.58 -10.04 -12.82
N GLY A 161 -13.34 -11.09 -12.62
CA GLY A 161 -14.23 -11.72 -13.59
C GLY A 161 -13.70 -13.03 -14.19
N ASP A 162 -12.59 -13.56 -13.65
CA ASP A 162 -11.95 -14.81 -14.04
C ASP A 162 -11.54 -15.65 -12.81
N ASP A 163 -12.28 -15.52 -11.72
CA ASP A 163 -12.03 -16.18 -10.43
C ASP A 163 -10.69 -15.79 -9.78
N LYS A 164 -10.17 -14.61 -10.12
CA LYS A 164 -8.92 -14.08 -9.56
C LYS A 164 -9.11 -12.71 -8.97
N VAL A 165 -8.35 -12.45 -7.92
CA VAL A 165 -8.31 -11.14 -7.27
C VAL A 165 -7.73 -10.09 -8.22
N ARG A 166 -8.36 -8.92 -8.31
CA ARG A 166 -7.85 -7.80 -9.10
C ARG A 166 -6.51 -7.30 -8.55
N PRO A 167 -5.55 -6.88 -9.41
CA PRO A 167 -4.20 -6.50 -8.99
C PRO A 167 -4.12 -5.43 -7.92
N GLU A 168 -5.03 -4.43 -7.95
CA GLU A 168 -5.07 -3.37 -6.96
C GLU A 168 -5.42 -3.86 -5.56
N PHE A 169 -6.19 -4.95 -5.44
CA PHE A 169 -6.49 -5.57 -4.15
C PHE A 169 -5.34 -6.42 -3.63
N MET A 170 -4.54 -7.03 -4.51
CA MET A 170 -3.28 -7.66 -4.13
C MET A 170 -2.31 -6.64 -3.53
N SER A 171 -2.17 -5.47 -4.17
CA SER A 171 -1.38 -4.35 -3.64
C SER A 171 -1.91 -3.85 -2.30
N ALA A 172 -3.24 -3.68 -2.18
CA ALA A 172 -3.86 -3.28 -0.92
C ALA A 172 -3.57 -4.28 0.21
N ALA A 173 -3.66 -5.59 -0.07
CA ALA A 173 -3.40 -6.64 0.92
C ALA A 173 -1.96 -6.58 1.48
N LEU A 174 -0.99 -6.16 0.67
CA LEU A 174 0.42 -6.01 1.05
C LEU A 174 0.72 -4.75 1.90
N ASP A 175 -0.23 -3.83 2.10
CA ASP A 175 0.00 -2.55 2.80
C ASP A 175 0.06 -2.73 4.32
N CYS A 176 -1.06 -3.03 4.97
CA CYS A 176 -1.20 -2.98 6.43
C CYS A 176 -0.32 -3.97 7.20
N PRO A 177 0.02 -5.18 6.70
CA PRO A 177 0.99 -6.02 7.39
C PRO A 177 2.34 -5.32 7.59
N GLY A 178 2.75 -4.45 6.64
CA GLY A 178 3.95 -3.63 6.77
C GLY A 178 3.85 -2.59 7.89
N TYR A 179 2.67 -1.96 8.05
CA TYR A 179 2.43 -1.05 9.17
C TYR A 179 2.64 -1.75 10.52
N TYR A 180 1.98 -2.89 10.74
CA TYR A 180 2.07 -3.61 12.01
C TYR A 180 3.43 -4.26 12.27
N ALA A 181 4.23 -4.47 11.23
CA ALA A 181 5.61 -4.92 11.37
C ALA A 181 6.56 -3.84 11.94
N VAL A 182 6.27 -2.55 11.68
CA VAL A 182 7.11 -1.42 12.11
C VAL A 182 6.48 -0.58 13.24
N ALA A 183 5.20 -0.75 13.51
CA ALA A 183 4.46 -0.04 14.56
C ALA A 183 3.66 -1.01 15.46
N PRO A 184 4.33 -1.94 16.16
CA PRO A 184 3.66 -2.92 17.01
C PRO A 184 2.95 -2.29 18.22
N ASP A 185 3.33 -1.08 18.60
CA ASP A 185 2.78 -0.26 19.68
C ASP A 185 1.69 0.73 19.19
N ASP A 186 1.23 0.57 17.94
CA ASP A 186 0.21 1.42 17.29
C ASP A 186 0.58 2.92 17.25
N ARG A 187 1.88 3.24 17.24
CA ARG A 187 2.31 4.61 16.98
C ARG A 187 1.85 5.06 15.60
N MET A 188 1.58 6.37 15.46
CA MET A 188 1.12 6.93 14.20
C MET A 188 2.21 6.85 13.13
N MET A 189 1.91 6.17 12.04
CA MET A 189 2.75 6.10 10.84
C MET A 189 1.93 6.48 9.62
N LEU A 190 2.58 7.13 8.66
CA LEU A 190 2.02 7.45 7.35
C LEU A 190 2.82 6.72 6.27
N LEU A 191 2.13 6.07 5.35
CA LEU A 191 2.77 5.48 4.17
C LEU A 191 3.27 6.61 3.27
N ALA A 192 4.58 6.66 3.04
CA ALA A 192 5.21 7.67 2.20
C ALA A 192 5.56 7.16 0.81
N GLU A 193 5.99 5.88 0.71
CA GLU A 193 6.31 5.25 -0.56
C GLU A 193 5.96 3.76 -0.50
N PHE A 194 5.49 3.23 -1.61
CA PHE A 194 5.09 1.84 -1.74
C PHE A 194 5.47 1.28 -3.10
N THR A 195 6.17 0.15 -3.10
CA THR A 195 6.53 -0.58 -4.31
C THR A 195 6.07 -2.01 -4.18
N ALA A 196 5.08 -2.42 -4.96
CA ALA A 196 4.59 -3.79 -5.00
C ALA A 196 4.93 -4.44 -6.34
N HIS A 197 5.25 -5.72 -6.29
CA HIS A 197 5.37 -6.59 -7.44
C HIS A 197 4.49 -7.82 -7.22
N VAL A 198 3.57 -8.07 -8.15
CA VAL A 198 2.64 -9.20 -8.10
C VAL A 198 2.98 -10.11 -9.28
N ASP A 199 3.54 -11.27 -8.97
CA ASP A 199 3.92 -12.27 -9.95
C ASP A 199 2.71 -13.09 -10.41
N ARG A 200 1.78 -13.34 -9.47
CA ARG A 200 0.61 -14.18 -9.71
C ARG A 200 -0.57 -13.70 -8.86
N LEU A 201 -1.74 -13.65 -9.48
CA LEU A 201 -2.99 -13.33 -8.78
C LEU A 201 -3.49 -14.59 -8.05
N VAL A 202 -3.92 -14.44 -6.80
CA VAL A 202 -4.56 -15.50 -6.03
C VAL A 202 -6.02 -15.67 -6.46
N HIS A 203 -6.57 -16.87 -6.23
CA HIS A 203 -7.97 -17.16 -6.54
C HIS A 203 -8.93 -16.65 -5.46
N ILE A 204 -10.16 -16.38 -5.86
CA ILE A 204 -11.25 -16.12 -4.92
C ILE A 204 -11.48 -17.38 -4.06
N GLY A 205 -11.62 -17.18 -2.75
CA GLY A 205 -11.82 -18.28 -1.80
C GLY A 205 -10.56 -19.07 -1.44
N GLU A 206 -9.41 -18.76 -2.04
CA GLU A 206 -8.14 -19.42 -1.74
C GLU A 206 -7.62 -19.04 -0.34
N SER A 207 -7.13 -20.03 0.42
CA SER A 207 -6.53 -19.79 1.73
C SER A 207 -5.09 -19.28 1.58
N CYS A 208 -4.91 -17.97 1.67
CA CYS A 208 -3.62 -17.30 1.53
C CYS A 208 -3.02 -16.96 2.90
N THR A 209 -1.69 -16.85 2.95
CA THR A 209 -0.93 -16.36 4.11
C THR A 209 -0.19 -15.08 3.74
N LEU A 210 -0.33 -14.05 4.58
CA LEU A 210 0.44 -12.82 4.45
C LEU A 210 1.45 -12.71 5.58
N VAL A 211 2.62 -12.20 5.25
CA VAL A 211 3.65 -11.85 6.23
C VAL A 211 4.10 -10.42 6.04
N GLY A 212 4.48 -9.77 7.15
CA GLY A 212 5.13 -8.46 7.16
C GLY A 212 6.33 -8.48 8.10
N TRP A 213 7.39 -7.77 7.76
CA TRP A 213 8.60 -7.68 8.58
C TRP A 213 9.25 -6.30 8.47
N GLN A 214 9.93 -5.89 9.52
CA GLN A 214 10.77 -4.70 9.47
C GLN A 214 12.05 -4.98 8.68
N ILE A 215 12.38 -4.10 7.74
CA ILE A 215 13.65 -4.12 6.99
C ILE A 215 14.68 -3.27 7.72
N GLY A 216 14.31 -2.07 8.16
CA GLY A 216 15.19 -1.15 8.83
C GLY A 216 14.46 0.08 9.35
N SER A 217 15.20 0.91 10.11
CA SER A 217 14.69 2.21 10.57
C SER A 217 15.82 3.23 10.66
N SER A 218 15.52 4.49 10.39
CA SER A 218 16.42 5.62 10.52
C SER A 218 15.64 6.87 10.92
N GLY A 219 15.79 7.32 12.14
CA GLY A 219 14.98 8.40 12.72
C GLY A 219 13.49 8.07 12.63
N ARG A 220 12.73 8.96 11.97
CA ARG A 220 11.28 8.80 11.78
C ARG A 220 10.90 7.89 10.60
N LYS A 221 11.86 7.34 9.86
CA LYS A 221 11.64 6.50 8.68
C LYS A 221 11.77 5.04 9.07
N HIS A 222 10.79 4.23 8.69
CA HIS A 222 10.75 2.80 8.95
C HIS A 222 10.42 2.07 7.65
N GLU A 223 11.24 1.10 7.29
CA GLU A 223 11.03 0.30 6.09
C GLU A 223 10.47 -1.06 6.46
N ALA A 224 9.45 -1.49 5.74
CA ALA A 224 8.82 -2.79 5.88
C ALA A 224 8.84 -3.56 4.56
N GLY A 225 9.01 -4.88 4.67
CA GLY A 225 8.71 -5.83 3.61
C GLY A 225 7.41 -6.56 3.91
N THR A 226 6.68 -6.91 2.86
CA THR A 226 5.48 -7.74 2.96
C THR A 226 5.43 -8.75 1.82
N ALA A 227 4.77 -9.88 2.04
CA ALA A 227 4.56 -10.89 1.01
C ALA A 227 3.22 -11.61 1.18
N ILE A 228 2.66 -12.07 0.05
CA ILE A 228 1.48 -12.92 -0.04
C ILE A 228 1.89 -14.28 -0.59
N PHE A 229 1.44 -15.32 0.05
CA PHE A 229 1.62 -16.70 -0.37
C PHE A 229 0.25 -17.36 -0.54
N ASP A 230 0.14 -18.21 -1.56
CA ASP A 230 -1.07 -19.00 -1.81
C ASP A 230 -1.24 -20.15 -0.82
N GLY A 231 -2.28 -20.95 -1.00
CA GLY A 231 -2.58 -22.13 -0.17
C GLY A 231 -1.54 -23.24 -0.24
N ARG A 232 -0.59 -23.18 -1.16
CA ARG A 232 0.54 -24.12 -1.31
C ARG A 232 1.84 -23.57 -0.73
N GLY A 233 1.82 -22.33 -0.23
CA GLY A 233 3.02 -21.63 0.25
C GLY A 233 3.87 -21.03 -0.87
N GLU A 234 3.34 -20.90 -2.08
CA GLU A 234 4.03 -20.30 -3.22
C GLU A 234 3.87 -18.78 -3.18
N LEU A 235 4.97 -18.06 -3.39
CA LEU A 235 4.98 -16.59 -3.42
C LEU A 235 4.13 -16.06 -4.59
N CYS A 236 3.16 -15.20 -4.29
CA CYS A 236 2.28 -14.58 -5.27
C CYS A 236 2.59 -13.11 -5.52
N GLY A 237 3.09 -12.42 -4.51
CA GLY A 237 3.49 -11.04 -4.61
C GLY A 237 4.18 -10.54 -3.35
N LYS A 238 4.93 -9.46 -3.49
CA LYS A 238 5.68 -8.83 -2.41
C LYS A 238 5.70 -7.32 -2.57
N ALA A 239 5.93 -6.63 -1.44
CA ALA A 239 6.06 -5.18 -1.47
C ALA A 239 7.11 -4.68 -0.47
N ARG A 240 7.67 -3.52 -0.78
CA ARG A 240 8.47 -2.69 0.13
C ARG A 240 7.73 -1.40 0.39
N ALA A 241 7.63 -1.02 1.65
CA ALA A 241 6.94 0.17 2.11
C ALA A 241 7.87 1.05 2.94
N LEU A 242 7.82 2.36 2.71
CA LEU A 242 8.44 3.36 3.59
C LEU A 242 7.33 4.02 4.41
N TRP A 243 7.39 3.82 5.71
CA TRP A 243 6.53 4.44 6.70
C TRP A 243 7.24 5.59 7.41
N ILE A 244 6.53 6.67 7.70
CA ILE A 244 7.11 7.85 8.35
C ILE A 244 6.27 8.24 9.56
N GLU A 245 6.92 8.41 10.71
CA GLU A 245 6.31 9.06 11.86
C GLU A 245 6.04 10.54 11.57
N PRO A 246 4.81 11.05 11.78
CA PRO A 246 4.56 12.47 11.68
C PRO A 246 5.48 13.27 12.63
N ARG A 247 5.77 14.51 12.31
CA ARG A 247 6.42 15.41 13.28
C ARG A 247 5.44 15.68 14.41
N SER A 248 5.91 15.65 15.65
CA SER A 248 5.14 16.17 16.77
C SER A 248 4.86 17.66 16.52
N SER A 249 3.64 18.09 16.81
CA SER A 249 3.18 19.49 16.58
C SER A 249 3.96 20.56 17.36
N GLY A 250 5.06 20.20 18.00
CA GLY A 250 5.96 21.10 18.74
C GLY A 250 7.37 21.30 18.11
N GLU A 251 7.74 20.54 17.08
CA GLU A 251 9.03 20.72 16.40
C GLU A 251 8.89 21.70 15.23
N SER A 252 8.88 22.98 15.55
CA SER A 252 9.10 24.08 14.60
C SER A 252 10.49 23.92 13.97
N ARG A 253 10.60 24.17 12.68
CA ARG A 253 11.91 24.22 11.99
C ARG A 253 12.82 25.21 12.70
N ALA A 254 13.87 24.74 13.37
CA ALA A 254 15.04 25.55 13.67
C ALA A 254 15.91 25.70 12.43
#